data_3208413d72ceb313d0845141051d1631
#
_entry.id   3208413d72ceb313d0845141051d1631
#
_cell.length_a   1.000
_cell.length_b   1.000
_cell.length_c   1.000
_cell.angle_alpha   90.00
_cell.angle_beta   90.00
_cell.angle_gamma   90.00
#
_symmetry.space_group_name_H-M   'P 1'
#
loop_
_entity.id
_entity.type
_entity.pdbx_description
1 polymer ?
#
loop_
_entity_poly.entity_id
_entity_poly.type
_entity_poly.pdbx_seq_one_letter_code
_entity_poly.pdbx_strand_id
1 'polypeptide(L)'
;RYIGQKEANGKKVFWGRGNGWVIGGLAEILKTLPAEDTEFRPFYLELYKEMSERLAGLQGKDGYWHASLLDPDSYPSPETSATGFIVYGLAYGINQGYLPADKYLPVVKKGWEALTRAVETNGKLGWVQPVGADPKKVTRDMTELYGTGAFLMAASEIYKLADK
;
A
#
# COMPACT_ATOMS: atom_id res chain seq x y z
N ARG A 1 12.77 13.82 8.61
CA ARG A 1 12.59 13.53 10.06
C ARG A 1 13.39 12.29 10.49
N TYR A 2 13.53 11.30 9.62
CA TYR A 2 14.20 10.02 9.95
C TYR A 2 15.62 9.88 9.39
N ILE A 3 16.20 10.96 8.88
CA ILE A 3 17.59 10.95 8.43
C ILE A 3 18.50 10.61 9.62
N GLY A 4 19.23 9.51 9.52
CA GLY A 4 20.11 9.02 10.59
C GLY A 4 19.43 8.09 11.61
N GLN A 5 18.09 8.00 11.67
CA GLN A 5 17.41 7.04 12.52
C GLN A 5 17.42 5.64 11.91
N LYS A 6 17.51 4.63 12.78
CA LYS A 6 17.56 3.21 12.40
C LYS A 6 16.50 2.43 13.15
N GLU A 7 15.97 1.40 12.50
CA GLU A 7 15.17 0.36 13.14
C GLU A 7 16.04 -0.57 14.00
N ALA A 8 15.41 -1.44 14.77
CA ALA A 8 16.12 -2.39 15.64
C ALA A 8 17.09 -3.29 14.88
N ASN A 9 16.77 -3.64 13.64
CA ASN A 9 17.64 -4.41 12.76
C ASN A 9 18.76 -3.58 12.06
N GLY A 10 18.92 -2.31 12.41
CA GLY A 10 19.91 -1.40 11.85
C GLY A 10 19.58 -0.80 10.49
N LYS A 11 18.45 -1.16 9.87
CA LYS A 11 17.99 -0.58 8.61
C LYS A 11 17.36 0.79 8.80
N LYS A 12 17.18 1.53 7.71
CA LYS A 12 16.49 2.83 7.72
C LYS A 12 15.01 2.65 8.08
N VAL A 13 14.42 3.66 8.73
CA VAL A 13 12.99 3.69 9.02
C VAL A 13 12.21 3.99 7.73
N PHE A 14 11.41 3.02 7.28
CA PHE A 14 10.48 3.18 6.16
C PHE A 14 9.08 2.81 6.62
N TRP A 15 8.32 3.82 7.01
CA TRP A 15 6.97 3.68 7.52
C TRP A 15 6.00 3.21 6.44
N GLY A 16 5.31 2.08 6.68
CA GLY A 16 4.42 1.42 5.72
C GLY A 16 3.33 2.35 5.21
N ARG A 17 2.52 2.96 6.10
CA ARG A 17 1.46 3.89 5.71
C ARG A 17 2.00 5.14 5.02
N GLY A 18 3.14 5.68 5.46
CA GLY A 18 3.76 6.83 4.79
C GLY A 18 4.07 6.54 3.33
N ASN A 19 4.63 5.36 3.05
CA ASN A 19 4.87 4.91 1.68
C ASN A 19 3.57 4.54 0.95
N GLY A 20 2.57 4.02 1.66
CA GLY A 20 1.23 3.78 1.12
C GLY A 20 0.58 5.07 0.60
N TRP A 21 0.65 6.17 1.36
CA TRP A 21 0.20 7.48 0.91
C TRP A 21 0.91 7.96 -0.35
N VAL A 22 2.22 7.72 -0.47
CA VAL A 22 3.00 8.13 -1.65
C VAL A 22 2.57 7.35 -2.87
N ILE A 23 2.48 6.01 -2.83
CA ILE A 23 2.08 5.22 -4.01
C ILE A 23 0.63 5.50 -4.40
N GLY A 24 -0.28 5.67 -3.43
CA GLY A 24 -1.66 6.08 -3.69
C GLY A 24 -1.75 7.47 -4.30
N GLY A 25 -0.96 8.43 -3.79
CA GLY A 25 -0.87 9.78 -4.34
C GLY A 25 -0.30 9.81 -5.77
N LEU A 26 0.71 8.99 -6.06
CA LEU A 26 1.25 8.85 -7.42
C LEU A 26 0.19 8.30 -8.40
N ALA A 27 -0.61 7.32 -7.97
CA ALA A 27 -1.73 6.82 -8.76
C ALA A 27 -2.75 7.92 -9.07
N GLU A 28 -3.12 8.75 -8.08
CA GLU A 28 -4.04 9.88 -8.28
C GLU A 28 -3.45 10.98 -9.18
N ILE A 29 -2.16 11.29 -9.05
CA ILE A 29 -1.45 12.21 -9.96
C ILE A 29 -1.53 11.70 -11.39
N LEU A 30 -1.18 10.43 -11.63
CA LEU A 30 -1.23 9.83 -12.96
C LEU A 30 -2.64 9.74 -13.55
N LYS A 31 -3.66 9.68 -12.70
CA LYS A 31 -5.07 9.68 -13.08
C LYS A 31 -5.56 11.06 -13.55
N THR A 32 -5.01 12.13 -12.95
CA THR A 32 -5.39 13.51 -13.23
C THR A 32 -4.53 14.21 -14.28
N LEU A 33 -3.26 13.84 -14.42
CA LEU A 33 -2.40 14.37 -15.46
C LEU A 33 -2.92 13.99 -16.86
N PRO A 34 -2.99 14.94 -17.82
CA PRO A 34 -3.33 14.64 -19.21
C PRO A 34 -2.45 13.52 -19.78
N ALA A 35 -3.00 12.67 -20.64
CA ALA A 35 -2.26 11.58 -21.27
C ALA A 35 -1.12 12.08 -22.16
N GLU A 36 -1.31 13.25 -22.76
CA GLU A 36 -0.39 13.96 -23.63
C GLU A 36 0.65 14.82 -22.93
N ASP A 37 0.61 14.89 -21.57
CA ASP A 37 1.63 15.62 -20.81
C ASP A 37 3.01 14.97 -20.97
N THR A 38 3.92 15.68 -21.62
CA THR A 38 5.28 15.21 -21.92
C THR A 38 6.32 15.70 -20.93
N GLU A 39 5.95 16.62 -20.05
CA GLU A 39 6.85 17.24 -19.08
C GLU A 39 6.87 16.45 -17.74
N PHE A 40 5.71 16.30 -17.11
CA PHE A 40 5.61 15.74 -15.76
C PHE A 40 5.21 14.26 -15.75
N ARG A 41 4.34 13.85 -16.68
CA ARG A 41 3.83 12.48 -16.70
C ARG A 41 4.92 11.40 -16.79
N PRO A 42 5.97 11.51 -17.64
CA PRO A 42 7.04 10.53 -17.69
C PRO A 42 7.77 10.38 -16.35
N PHE A 43 8.07 11.51 -15.69
CA PHE A 43 8.73 11.53 -14.38
C PHE A 43 7.91 10.80 -13.32
N TYR A 44 6.61 11.12 -13.19
CA TYR A 44 5.76 10.49 -12.20
C TYR A 44 5.50 9.00 -12.51
N LEU A 45 5.42 8.63 -13.78
CA LEU A 45 5.25 7.23 -14.19
C LEU A 45 6.49 6.39 -13.86
N GLU A 46 7.68 6.91 -14.08
CA GLU A 46 8.94 6.23 -13.73
C GLU A 46 9.04 6.04 -12.22
N LEU A 47 8.85 7.10 -11.44
CA LEU A 47 8.86 7.06 -9.98
C LEU A 47 7.82 6.06 -9.44
N TYR A 48 6.62 6.06 -10.01
CA TYR A 48 5.55 5.12 -9.66
C TYR A 48 5.97 3.66 -9.93
N LYS A 49 6.59 3.37 -11.08
CA LYS A 49 7.06 2.01 -11.42
C LYS A 49 8.17 1.54 -10.50
N GLU A 50 9.17 2.37 -10.23
CA GLU A 50 10.25 2.06 -9.29
C GLU A 50 9.72 1.77 -7.89
N MET A 51 8.81 2.62 -7.41
CA MET A 51 8.19 2.43 -6.10
C MET A 51 7.34 1.16 -6.05
N SER A 52 6.57 0.87 -7.10
CA SER A 52 5.77 -0.36 -7.22
C SER A 52 6.64 -1.61 -7.15
N GLU A 53 7.75 -1.63 -7.88
CA GLU A 53 8.73 -2.73 -7.87
C GLU A 53 9.25 -2.96 -6.45
N ARG A 54 9.67 -1.88 -5.79
CA ARG A 54 10.22 -1.97 -4.44
C ARG A 54 9.17 -2.45 -3.43
N LEU A 55 7.96 -1.91 -3.47
CA LEU A 55 6.88 -2.29 -2.56
C LEU A 55 6.44 -3.73 -2.77
N ALA A 56 6.33 -4.22 -4.01
CA ALA A 56 5.99 -5.62 -4.28
C ALA A 56 6.97 -6.58 -3.60
N GLY A 57 8.27 -6.27 -3.63
CA GLY A 57 9.30 -7.08 -2.97
C GLY A 57 9.33 -7.00 -1.44
N LEU A 58 8.54 -6.10 -0.84
CA LEU A 58 8.45 -5.91 0.62
C LEU A 58 7.16 -6.45 1.24
N GLN A 59 6.31 -7.14 0.45
CA GLN A 59 5.11 -7.77 0.98
C GLN A 59 5.46 -8.92 1.93
N GLY A 60 4.84 -8.92 3.11
CA GLY A 60 4.95 -10.00 4.08
C GLY A 60 4.40 -11.33 3.57
N LYS A 61 4.85 -12.44 4.17
CA LYS A 61 4.34 -13.78 3.84
C LYS A 61 2.84 -13.92 4.12
N ASP A 62 2.31 -13.16 5.05
CA ASP A 62 0.91 -13.08 5.44
C ASP A 62 0.05 -12.20 4.51
N GLY A 63 0.69 -11.49 3.56
CA GLY A 63 0.03 -10.64 2.56
C GLY A 63 0.00 -9.15 2.93
N TYR A 64 0.36 -8.78 4.16
CA TYR A 64 0.38 -7.39 4.58
C TYR A 64 1.69 -6.68 4.24
N TRP A 65 1.64 -5.35 4.19
CA TRP A 65 2.78 -4.47 4.38
C TRP A 65 2.70 -3.93 5.81
N HIS A 66 3.68 -4.31 6.63
CA HIS A 66 3.71 -4.00 8.05
C HIS A 66 4.03 -2.53 8.32
N ALA A 67 3.88 -2.09 9.57
CA ALA A 67 4.11 -0.70 9.96
C ALA A 67 5.53 -0.21 9.62
N SER A 68 6.57 -1.07 9.75
CA SER A 68 7.89 -0.83 9.19
C SER A 68 8.15 -1.77 8.01
N LEU A 69 8.44 -1.21 6.84
CA LEU A 69 8.66 -1.99 5.61
C LEU A 69 10.01 -2.72 5.61
N LEU A 70 11.01 -2.21 6.32
CA LEU A 70 12.34 -2.80 6.35
C LEU A 70 12.65 -3.56 7.65
N ASP A 71 11.76 -3.50 8.63
CA ASP A 71 11.86 -4.23 9.90
C ASP A 71 10.49 -4.79 10.34
N PRO A 72 9.89 -5.66 9.51
CA PRO A 72 8.58 -6.24 9.83
C PRO A 72 8.61 -7.09 11.10
N ASP A 73 9.75 -7.69 11.45
CA ASP A 73 9.90 -8.53 12.64
C ASP A 73 9.70 -7.75 13.94
N SER A 74 10.09 -6.47 13.98
CA SER A 74 9.82 -5.58 15.12
C SER A 74 8.36 -5.09 15.15
N TYR A 75 7.63 -5.22 14.04
CA TYR A 75 6.23 -4.79 13.88
C TYR A 75 5.41 -5.91 13.20
N PRO A 76 5.28 -7.09 13.84
CA PRO A 76 4.70 -8.28 13.18
C PRO A 76 3.18 -8.22 12.99
N SER A 77 2.51 -7.24 13.60
CA SER A 77 1.06 -7.09 13.45
C SER A 77 0.67 -6.70 12.01
N PRO A 78 -0.51 -7.11 11.53
CA PRO A 78 -1.11 -6.51 10.35
C PRO A 78 -1.11 -4.98 10.40
N GLU A 79 -1.00 -4.33 9.25
CA GLU A 79 -1.26 -2.88 9.12
C GLU A 79 -2.09 -2.64 7.86
N THR A 80 -3.39 -2.45 8.04
CA THR A 80 -4.36 -2.47 6.94
C THR A 80 -4.38 -1.18 6.14
N SER A 81 -4.01 -0.02 6.73
CA SER A 81 -3.97 1.22 5.96
C SER A 81 -2.83 1.25 4.93
N ALA A 82 -1.62 0.82 5.31
CA ALA A 82 -0.51 0.67 4.35
C ALA A 82 -0.89 -0.34 3.25
N THR A 83 -1.40 -1.50 3.67
CA THR A 83 -1.79 -2.56 2.74
C THR A 83 -2.86 -2.08 1.77
N GLY A 84 -3.88 -1.35 2.24
CA GLY A 84 -4.94 -0.80 1.40
C GLY A 84 -4.42 0.16 0.33
N PHE A 85 -3.62 1.15 0.72
CA PHE A 85 -3.03 2.09 -0.24
C PHE A 85 -2.10 1.42 -1.25
N ILE A 86 -1.30 0.45 -0.81
CA ILE A 86 -0.36 -0.25 -1.71
C ILE A 86 -1.13 -1.16 -2.67
N VAL A 87 -2.13 -1.92 -2.19
CA VAL A 87 -3.00 -2.73 -3.07
C VAL A 87 -3.71 -1.84 -4.08
N TYR A 88 -4.27 -0.69 -3.64
CA TYR A 88 -4.87 0.30 -4.53
C TYR A 88 -3.89 0.74 -5.62
N GLY A 89 -2.70 1.20 -5.23
CA GLY A 89 -1.69 1.68 -6.17
C GLY A 89 -1.31 0.60 -7.19
N LEU A 90 -0.99 -0.62 -6.74
CA LEU A 90 -0.58 -1.71 -7.64
C LEU A 90 -1.72 -2.16 -8.56
N ALA A 91 -2.95 -2.28 -8.04
CA ALA A 91 -4.12 -2.68 -8.85
C ALA A 91 -4.44 -1.63 -9.92
N TYR A 92 -4.38 -0.32 -9.57
CA TYR A 92 -4.49 0.78 -10.51
C TYR A 92 -3.48 0.65 -11.65
N GLY A 93 -2.21 0.37 -11.34
CA GLY A 93 -1.17 0.21 -12.36
C GLY A 93 -1.41 -0.94 -13.31
N ILE A 94 -1.93 -2.06 -12.83
CA ILE A 94 -2.36 -3.18 -13.69
C ILE A 94 -3.53 -2.74 -14.58
N ASN A 95 -4.52 -2.09 -14.02
CA ASN A 95 -5.70 -1.62 -14.75
C ASN A 95 -5.35 -0.64 -15.89
N GLN A 96 -4.35 0.21 -15.68
CA GLN A 96 -3.86 1.18 -16.66
C GLN A 96 -2.80 0.62 -17.63
N GLY A 97 -2.36 -0.63 -17.45
CA GLY A 97 -1.28 -1.21 -18.25
C GLY A 97 0.12 -0.64 -17.92
N TYR A 98 0.28 0.06 -16.81
CA TYR A 98 1.59 0.59 -16.37
C TYR A 98 2.44 -0.50 -15.72
N LEU A 99 1.80 -1.47 -15.10
CA LEU A 99 2.43 -2.61 -14.42
C LEU A 99 2.02 -3.93 -15.09
N PRO A 100 2.97 -4.83 -15.42
CA PRO A 100 2.66 -6.13 -16.02
C PRO A 100 1.86 -7.01 -15.04
N ALA A 101 0.70 -7.49 -15.53
CA ALA A 101 -0.25 -8.23 -14.70
C ALA A 101 0.32 -9.55 -14.17
N ASP A 102 1.09 -10.28 -14.98
CA ASP A 102 1.72 -11.54 -14.61
C ASP A 102 2.60 -11.42 -13.35
N LYS A 103 3.29 -10.29 -13.20
CA LYS A 103 4.16 -10.00 -12.07
C LYS A 103 3.39 -9.50 -10.85
N TYR A 104 2.46 -8.56 -11.04
CA TYR A 104 1.87 -7.81 -9.92
C TYR A 104 0.52 -8.37 -9.44
N LEU A 105 -0.24 -9.07 -10.29
CA LEU A 105 -1.54 -9.61 -9.90
C LEU A 105 -1.47 -10.61 -8.72
N PRO A 106 -0.47 -11.51 -8.62
CA PRO A 106 -0.33 -12.37 -7.44
C PRO A 106 -0.11 -11.58 -6.14
N VAL A 107 0.69 -10.49 -6.20
CA VAL A 107 0.95 -9.59 -5.07
C VAL A 107 -0.34 -8.88 -4.64
N VAL A 108 -1.07 -8.33 -5.59
CA VAL A 108 -2.35 -7.64 -5.39
C VAL A 108 -3.39 -8.58 -4.77
N LYS A 109 -3.57 -9.78 -5.33
CA LYS A 109 -4.52 -10.78 -4.81
C LYS A 109 -4.20 -11.14 -3.37
N LYS A 110 -2.95 -11.44 -3.07
CA LYS A 110 -2.50 -11.78 -1.73
C LYS A 110 -2.73 -10.65 -0.72
N GLY A 111 -2.47 -9.39 -1.12
CA GLY A 111 -2.76 -8.22 -0.29
C GLY A 111 -4.26 -8.00 -0.08
N TRP A 112 -5.07 -8.21 -1.11
CA TRP A 112 -6.52 -8.11 -1.03
C TRP A 112 -7.13 -9.17 -0.10
N GLU A 113 -6.68 -10.41 -0.20
CA GLU A 113 -7.07 -11.48 0.72
C GLU A 113 -6.69 -11.15 2.17
N ALA A 114 -5.52 -10.55 2.40
CA ALA A 114 -5.12 -10.10 3.72
C ALA A 114 -6.06 -9.01 4.25
N LEU A 115 -6.40 -8.02 3.43
CA LEU A 115 -7.35 -6.95 3.78
C LEU A 115 -8.74 -7.49 4.12
N THR A 116 -9.26 -8.43 3.35
CA THR A 116 -10.59 -9.02 3.61
C THR A 116 -10.63 -9.81 4.91
N ARG A 117 -9.55 -10.50 5.27
CA ARG A 117 -9.43 -11.17 6.60
C ARG A 117 -9.40 -10.20 7.78
N ALA A 118 -9.05 -8.93 7.57
CA ALA A 118 -9.03 -7.91 8.60
C ALA A 118 -10.39 -7.27 8.86
N VAL A 119 -11.39 -7.54 8.01
CA VAL A 119 -12.77 -7.08 8.22
C VAL A 119 -13.43 -7.99 9.25
N GLU A 120 -13.97 -7.39 10.30
CA GLU A 120 -14.71 -8.10 11.35
C GLU A 120 -16.13 -8.43 10.91
N THR A 121 -16.79 -9.33 11.64
CA THR A 121 -18.16 -9.80 11.33
C THR A 121 -19.21 -8.66 11.36
N ASN A 122 -18.93 -7.58 12.08
CA ASN A 122 -19.75 -6.37 12.12
C ASN A 122 -19.41 -5.35 11.00
N GLY A 123 -18.49 -5.70 10.10
CA GLY A 123 -18.04 -4.82 8.98
C GLY A 123 -16.93 -3.84 9.34
N LYS A 124 -16.44 -3.83 10.58
CA LYS A 124 -15.32 -2.95 10.97
C LYS A 124 -14.01 -3.45 10.36
N LEU A 125 -13.25 -2.56 9.72
CA LEU A 125 -11.88 -2.84 9.33
C LEU A 125 -10.97 -2.62 10.55
N GLY A 126 -10.33 -3.70 11.01
CA GLY A 126 -9.36 -3.65 12.10
C GLY A 126 -7.91 -3.43 11.63
N TRP A 127 -6.99 -3.44 12.59
CA TRP A 127 -5.55 -3.36 12.36
C TRP A 127 -5.10 -2.08 11.62
N VAL A 128 -5.77 -0.96 11.85
CA VAL A 128 -5.37 0.34 11.30
C VAL A 128 -4.53 1.09 12.34
N GLN A 129 -3.25 1.32 12.03
CA GLN A 129 -2.41 2.12 12.92
C GLN A 129 -3.02 3.51 13.12
N PRO A 130 -3.20 4.00 14.37
CA PRO A 130 -3.70 5.34 14.66
C PRO A 130 -2.84 6.45 14.05
N VAL A 131 -3.35 7.67 14.02
CA VAL A 131 -2.63 8.85 13.52
C VAL A 131 -1.24 8.94 14.13
N GLY A 132 -0.25 9.10 13.28
CA GLY A 132 1.15 9.14 13.66
C GLY A 132 2.04 9.53 12.49
N ALA A 133 3.35 9.46 12.71
CA ALA A 133 4.35 9.83 11.71
C ALA A 133 5.49 8.79 11.60
N ASP A 134 5.39 7.67 12.28
CA ASP A 134 6.41 6.62 12.35
C ASP A 134 5.75 5.25 12.57
N PRO A 135 6.47 4.13 12.38
CA PRO A 135 5.96 2.80 12.68
C PRO A 135 5.55 2.69 14.15
N LYS A 136 4.38 2.09 14.41
CA LYS A 136 3.88 1.77 15.75
C LYS A 136 3.27 0.37 15.74
N LYS A 137 3.20 -0.24 16.92
CA LYS A 137 2.45 -1.48 17.12
C LYS A 137 0.97 -1.24 16.86
N VAL A 138 0.34 -2.20 16.21
CA VAL A 138 -1.08 -2.16 15.84
C VAL A 138 -1.78 -3.32 16.51
N THR A 139 -3.01 -3.10 16.96
CA THR A 139 -3.89 -4.14 17.50
C THR A 139 -5.16 -4.28 16.67
N ARG A 140 -5.87 -5.39 16.82
CA ARG A 140 -7.04 -5.72 15.99
C ARG A 140 -8.18 -4.71 16.11
N ASP A 141 -8.38 -4.16 17.27
CA ASP A 141 -9.46 -3.21 17.59
C ASP A 141 -9.21 -1.80 17.08
N MET A 142 -7.96 -1.48 16.71
CA MET A 142 -7.61 -0.18 16.14
C MET A 142 -8.22 -0.02 14.74
N THR A 143 -8.93 1.09 14.55
CA THR A 143 -9.56 1.47 13.28
C THR A 143 -9.55 2.97 13.11
N GLU A 144 -9.49 3.43 11.85
CA GLU A 144 -9.45 4.85 11.49
C GLU A 144 -10.11 5.06 10.11
N LEU A 145 -10.69 6.22 9.89
CA LEU A 145 -11.41 6.54 8.65
C LEU A 145 -10.55 6.39 7.39
N TYR A 146 -9.28 6.80 7.46
CA TYR A 146 -8.37 6.67 6.31
C TYR A 146 -8.02 5.21 5.98
N GLY A 147 -8.05 4.30 6.97
CA GLY A 147 -7.90 2.87 6.73
C GLY A 147 -9.07 2.31 5.92
N THR A 148 -10.30 2.67 6.31
CA THR A 148 -11.50 2.32 5.56
C THR A 148 -11.49 2.94 4.15
N GLY A 149 -11.05 4.20 4.03
CA GLY A 149 -10.89 4.86 2.73
C GLY A 149 -9.91 4.11 1.82
N ALA A 150 -8.73 3.74 2.34
CA ALA A 150 -7.74 2.97 1.59
C ALA A 150 -8.28 1.59 1.16
N PHE A 151 -9.02 0.90 2.04
CA PHE A 151 -9.69 -0.35 1.71
C PHE A 151 -10.69 -0.19 0.57
N LEU A 152 -11.53 0.84 0.58
CA LEU A 152 -12.51 1.10 -0.47
C LEU A 152 -11.85 1.50 -1.80
N MET A 153 -10.76 2.27 -1.76
CA MET A 153 -9.96 2.57 -2.95
C MET A 153 -9.38 1.28 -3.54
N ALA A 154 -8.81 0.40 -2.72
CA ALA A 154 -8.33 -0.91 -3.16
C ALA A 154 -9.46 -1.75 -3.76
N ALA A 155 -10.60 -1.85 -3.09
CA ALA A 155 -11.78 -2.58 -3.55
C ALA A 155 -12.23 -2.11 -4.94
N SER A 156 -12.24 -0.79 -5.19
CA SER A 156 -12.65 -0.23 -6.47
C SER A 156 -11.75 -0.67 -7.64
N GLU A 157 -10.45 -0.76 -7.42
CA GLU A 157 -9.52 -1.21 -8.46
C GLU A 157 -9.50 -2.74 -8.61
N ILE A 158 -9.70 -3.48 -7.51
CA ILE A 158 -9.87 -4.95 -7.54
C ILE A 158 -11.14 -5.33 -8.33
N TYR A 159 -12.24 -4.63 -8.12
CA TYR A 159 -13.48 -4.85 -8.88
C TYR A 159 -13.24 -4.77 -10.40
N LYS A 160 -12.53 -3.74 -10.85
CA LYS A 160 -12.18 -3.56 -12.27
C LYS A 160 -11.26 -4.68 -12.82
N LEU A 161 -10.45 -5.32 -11.95
CA LEU A 161 -9.62 -6.46 -12.35
C LEU A 161 -10.43 -7.75 -12.48
N ALA A 162 -11.52 -7.89 -11.72
CA ALA A 162 -12.38 -9.07 -11.78
C ALA A 162 -13.23 -9.15 -13.06
N ASP A 163 -13.47 -8.01 -13.71
CA ASP A 163 -14.27 -7.90 -14.93
C ASP A 163 -13.42 -8.09 -16.21
N LYS A 164 -12.11 -8.36 -16.08
CA LYS A 164 -11.18 -8.60 -17.20
C LYS A 164 -10.82 -10.08 -17.34
#